data_6c47efcef05740d2e45eaf0e11971006
#
_entry.id   6c47efcef05740d2e45eaf0e11971006
#
_cell.length_a   1.000
_cell.length_b   1.000
_cell.length_c   1.000
_cell.angle_alpha   90.00
_cell.angle_beta   90.00
_cell.angle_gamma   90.00
#
_symmetry.space_group_name_H-M   'P 1'
#
loop_
_entity.id
_entity.type
_entity.pdbx_description
1 polymer ?
#
loop_
_entity_poly.entity_id
_entity_poly.type
_entity_poly.pdbx_seq_one_letter_code
_entity_poly.pdbx_strand_id
1 'polypeptide(L)'
;MPEKWRQLVAVRPVYGDRGNACELWLRDGRVVLENRSIDSTLKALWRFYELDIRTQRMKVKRLLERKTALPFYLPDDRVFCPVKMRMAQVPKDRVNGYVDFAEMEELVKQDGMLSLRLKSGHKLMVLAAAETVLLGREMSCKLRRFLGCKPKKKRPADQLREQARMGSRLLLTVTEMIAAIYEQVCEKTVEYR
;
A
#
# COMPACT_ATOMS: atom_id res chain seq x y z
N MET A 1 0.73 22.23 -13.09
CA MET A 1 0.64 20.80 -13.46
C MET A 1 1.81 19.92 -12.97
N PRO A 2 3.06 20.39 -12.80
CA PRO A 2 4.14 19.55 -12.23
C PRO A 2 3.92 19.11 -10.78
N GLU A 3 3.18 19.89 -10.01
CA GLU A 3 2.97 19.65 -8.57
C GLU A 3 2.25 18.34 -8.24
N LYS A 4 1.30 17.88 -9.07
CA LYS A 4 0.60 16.61 -8.85
C LYS A 4 1.55 15.41 -8.78
N TRP A 5 2.66 15.41 -9.54
CA TRP A 5 3.63 14.31 -9.51
C TRP A 5 4.46 14.29 -8.23
N ARG A 6 4.75 15.46 -7.67
CA ARG A 6 5.46 15.57 -6.37
C ARG A 6 4.59 15.11 -5.20
N GLN A 7 3.28 15.30 -5.30
CA GLN A 7 2.31 14.92 -4.27
C GLN A 7 1.76 13.51 -4.45
N LEU A 8 2.11 12.80 -5.53
CA LEU A 8 1.58 11.50 -5.86
C LEU A 8 1.92 10.47 -4.77
N VAL A 9 0.91 9.71 -4.31
CA VAL A 9 1.01 8.62 -3.32
C VAL A 9 0.65 7.29 -3.95
N ALA A 10 -0.36 7.27 -4.82
CA ALA A 10 -0.77 6.08 -5.55
C ALA A 10 -1.34 6.43 -6.92
N VAL A 11 -1.24 5.45 -7.83
CA VAL A 11 -1.90 5.45 -9.14
C VAL A 11 -2.79 4.24 -9.20
N ARG A 12 -4.11 4.44 -9.27
CA ARG A 12 -5.11 3.37 -9.35
C ARG A 12 -5.68 3.32 -10.76
N PRO A 13 -5.61 2.17 -11.47
CA PRO A 13 -6.30 2.03 -12.76
C PRO A 13 -7.81 1.94 -12.53
N VAL A 14 -8.57 2.68 -13.30
CA VAL A 14 -10.04 2.67 -13.31
C VAL A 14 -10.56 2.62 -14.73
N TYR A 15 -11.86 2.39 -14.90
CA TYR A 15 -12.55 2.57 -16.15
C TYR A 15 -13.28 3.91 -16.09
N GLY A 16 -13.02 4.78 -17.05
CA GLY A 16 -13.73 6.04 -17.25
C GLY A 16 -14.64 5.96 -18.47
N ASP A 17 -15.37 7.03 -18.75
CA ASP A 17 -16.33 7.13 -19.86
C ASP A 17 -15.70 6.87 -21.24
N ARG A 18 -14.41 7.14 -21.37
CA ARG A 18 -13.63 6.98 -22.62
C ARG A 18 -12.72 5.75 -22.61
N GLY A 19 -12.97 4.78 -21.73
CA GLY A 19 -12.19 3.56 -21.58
C GLY A 19 -11.20 3.62 -20.40
N ASN A 20 -9.98 3.09 -20.58
CA ASN A 20 -8.99 3.02 -19.50
C ASN A 20 -8.53 4.40 -19.01
N ALA A 21 -8.73 4.65 -17.73
CA ALA A 21 -8.31 5.85 -17.01
C ALA A 21 -7.54 5.49 -15.74
N CYS A 22 -7.07 6.47 -14.98
CA CYS A 22 -6.51 6.25 -13.65
C CYS A 22 -6.84 7.40 -12.68
N GLU A 23 -6.92 7.05 -11.42
CA GLU A 23 -6.95 7.98 -10.31
C GLU A 23 -5.54 8.21 -9.79
N LEU A 24 -5.18 9.48 -9.64
CA LEU A 24 -3.96 9.92 -8.97
C LEU A 24 -4.32 10.31 -7.55
N TRP A 25 -3.86 9.55 -6.59
CA TRP A 25 -4.05 9.80 -5.17
C TRP A 25 -2.90 10.64 -4.66
N LEU A 26 -3.20 11.81 -4.09
CA LEU A 26 -2.21 12.79 -3.69
C LEU A 26 -2.05 12.80 -2.15
N ARG A 27 -0.91 13.28 -1.69
CA ARG A 27 -0.56 13.34 -0.27
C ARG A 27 -1.49 14.24 0.54
N ASP A 28 -2.04 15.28 -0.08
CA ASP A 28 -3.02 16.19 0.52
C ASP A 28 -4.44 15.61 0.61
N GLY A 29 -4.63 14.38 0.15
CA GLY A 29 -5.91 13.68 0.15
C GLY A 29 -6.74 13.88 -1.12
N ARG A 30 -6.36 14.77 -2.04
CA ARG A 30 -7.07 14.91 -3.31
C ARG A 30 -6.88 13.67 -4.18
N VAL A 31 -7.95 13.30 -4.89
CA VAL A 31 -7.94 12.27 -5.92
C VAL A 31 -8.25 12.95 -7.26
N VAL A 32 -7.34 12.81 -8.21
CA VAL A 32 -7.44 13.44 -9.53
C VAL A 32 -7.67 12.36 -10.57
N LEU A 33 -8.77 12.42 -11.31
CA LEU A 33 -9.01 11.54 -12.45
C LEU A 33 -8.15 11.97 -13.63
N GLU A 34 -7.40 11.03 -14.17
CA GLU A 34 -6.56 11.19 -15.35
C GLU A 34 -7.13 10.32 -16.48
N ASN A 35 -7.64 10.96 -17.55
CA ASN A 35 -8.24 10.25 -18.70
C ASN A 35 -7.20 9.60 -19.61
N ARG A 36 -6.21 8.95 -19.01
CA ARG A 36 -5.15 8.19 -19.69
C ARG A 36 -4.99 6.83 -19.01
N SER A 37 -4.63 5.83 -19.80
CA SER A 37 -4.28 4.51 -19.24
C SER A 37 -3.13 4.62 -18.24
N ILE A 38 -3.03 3.65 -17.33
CA ILE A 38 -1.96 3.62 -16.34
C ILE A 38 -0.56 3.60 -16.98
N ASP A 39 -0.39 2.89 -18.10
CA ASP A 39 0.90 2.84 -18.81
C ASP A 39 1.28 4.23 -19.34
N SER A 40 0.32 4.98 -19.91
CA SER A 40 0.54 6.33 -20.40
C SER A 40 0.81 7.33 -19.27
N THR A 41 0.10 7.17 -18.15
CA THR A 41 0.28 7.99 -16.94
C THR A 41 1.65 7.76 -16.32
N LEU A 42 2.08 6.49 -16.18
CA LEU A 42 3.42 6.17 -15.68
C LEU A 42 4.53 6.68 -16.60
N LYS A 43 4.35 6.57 -17.94
CA LYS A 43 5.32 7.15 -18.89
C LYS A 43 5.44 8.66 -18.71
N ALA A 44 4.32 9.36 -18.47
CA ALA A 44 4.35 10.80 -18.20
C ALA A 44 5.06 11.12 -16.87
N LEU A 45 4.82 10.34 -15.82
CA LEU A 45 5.52 10.45 -14.55
C LEU A 45 7.04 10.24 -14.70
N TRP A 46 7.44 9.17 -15.40
CA TRP A 46 8.86 8.86 -15.61
C TRP A 46 9.55 9.93 -16.44
N ARG A 47 8.88 10.45 -17.47
CA ARG A 47 9.41 11.58 -18.28
C ARG A 47 9.56 12.84 -17.44
N PHE A 48 8.62 13.15 -16.55
CA PHE A 48 8.71 14.29 -15.65
C PHE A 48 9.93 14.23 -14.72
N TYR A 49 10.32 13.03 -14.28
CA TYR A 49 11.51 12.81 -13.45
C TYR A 49 12.75 12.41 -14.23
N GLU A 50 12.71 12.45 -15.58
CA GLU A 50 13.81 12.08 -16.47
C GLU A 50 14.40 10.69 -16.17
N LEU A 51 13.52 9.71 -15.84
CA LEU A 51 13.95 8.39 -15.41
C LEU A 51 14.25 7.46 -16.59
N ASP A 52 15.43 6.86 -16.59
CA ASP A 52 15.70 5.65 -17.37
C ASP A 52 15.09 4.42 -16.68
N ILE A 53 13.81 4.21 -16.96
CA ILE A 53 13.05 3.11 -16.36
C ILE A 53 13.56 1.73 -16.79
N ARG A 54 14.20 1.62 -17.96
CA ARG A 54 14.74 0.36 -18.46
C ARG A 54 15.94 -0.09 -17.61
N THR A 55 16.89 0.78 -17.40
CA THR A 55 18.06 0.51 -16.52
C THR A 55 17.61 0.31 -15.07
N GLN A 56 16.66 1.12 -14.59
CA GLN A 56 16.12 0.98 -13.24
C GLN A 56 15.48 -0.42 -13.04
N ARG A 57 14.66 -0.87 -13.99
CA ARG A 57 14.03 -2.20 -13.94
C ARG A 57 15.05 -3.33 -13.90
N MET A 58 16.15 -3.22 -14.64
CA MET A 58 17.22 -4.24 -14.61
C MET A 58 17.87 -4.31 -13.21
N LYS A 59 18.17 -3.16 -12.60
CA LYS A 59 18.72 -3.08 -11.24
C LYS A 59 17.77 -3.68 -10.21
N VAL A 60 16.51 -3.27 -10.24
CA VAL A 60 15.46 -3.74 -9.31
C VAL A 60 15.23 -5.24 -9.46
N LYS A 61 15.22 -5.77 -10.70
CA LYS A 61 15.08 -7.20 -10.98
C LYS A 61 16.20 -8.04 -10.35
N ARG A 62 17.45 -7.57 -10.43
CA ARG A 62 18.60 -8.22 -9.79
C ARG A 62 18.49 -8.17 -8.27
N LEU A 63 18.18 -6.99 -7.72
CA LEU A 63 18.12 -6.77 -6.27
C LEU A 63 17.03 -7.58 -5.58
N LEU A 64 15.86 -7.68 -6.21
CA LEU A 64 14.69 -8.37 -5.64
C LEU A 64 14.55 -9.81 -6.12
N GLU A 65 15.41 -10.26 -7.05
CA GLU A 65 15.39 -11.61 -7.66
C GLU A 65 14.02 -11.96 -8.27
N ARG A 66 13.33 -10.94 -8.83
CA ARG A 66 11.99 -11.07 -9.39
C ARG A 66 11.96 -10.68 -10.86
N LYS A 67 11.11 -11.39 -11.62
CA LYS A 67 10.94 -11.14 -13.06
C LYS A 67 9.76 -10.23 -13.37
N THR A 68 8.73 -10.25 -12.54
CA THR A 68 7.45 -9.57 -12.76
C THR A 68 7.03 -8.74 -11.55
N ALA A 69 6.03 -7.89 -11.71
CA ALA A 69 5.49 -7.02 -10.66
C ALA A 69 6.59 -6.21 -9.95
N LEU A 70 7.47 -5.60 -10.75
CA LEU A 70 8.63 -4.86 -10.23
C LEU A 70 8.20 -3.47 -9.75
N PRO A 71 8.67 -3.05 -8.56
CA PRO A 71 8.56 -1.67 -8.13
C PRO A 71 9.44 -0.75 -8.99
N PHE A 72 9.13 0.55 -8.94
CA PHE A 72 10.03 1.59 -9.43
C PHE A 72 10.22 2.64 -8.33
N TYR A 73 11.27 3.45 -8.45
CA TYR A 73 11.57 4.50 -7.48
C TYR A 73 11.77 5.85 -8.15
N LEU A 74 11.45 6.91 -7.42
CA LEU A 74 11.63 8.29 -7.81
C LEU A 74 12.83 8.90 -7.06
N PRO A 75 13.41 10.01 -7.53
CA PRO A 75 14.61 10.60 -6.94
C PRO A 75 14.48 11.04 -5.48
N ASP A 76 13.26 11.31 -5.03
CA ASP A 76 12.94 11.77 -3.67
C ASP A 76 12.62 10.63 -2.70
N ASP A 77 13.28 9.49 -2.84
CA ASP A 77 13.19 8.31 -2.00
C ASP A 77 11.81 7.64 -1.97
N ARG A 78 10.94 7.94 -2.92
CA ARG A 78 9.64 7.31 -3.06
C ARG A 78 9.75 6.01 -3.87
N VAL A 79 9.19 4.95 -3.33
CA VAL A 79 9.18 3.62 -3.96
C VAL A 79 7.75 3.18 -4.20
N PHE A 80 7.39 3.05 -5.47
CA PHE A 80 6.08 2.65 -5.92
C PHE A 80 6.06 1.15 -6.22
N CYS A 81 5.30 0.39 -5.44
CA CYS A 81 5.13 -1.05 -5.63
C CYS A 81 3.80 -1.36 -6.31
N PRO A 82 3.78 -2.32 -7.24
CA PRO A 82 2.56 -2.74 -7.91
C PRO A 82 1.65 -3.52 -6.95
N VAL A 83 0.35 -3.20 -6.98
CA VAL A 83 -0.71 -3.89 -6.22
C VAL A 83 -1.93 -4.05 -7.12
N LYS A 84 -2.58 -5.21 -7.11
CA LYS A 84 -3.84 -5.43 -7.85
C LYS A 84 -4.95 -4.56 -7.26
N MET A 85 -5.55 -3.68 -8.09
CA MET A 85 -6.54 -2.69 -7.64
C MET A 85 -7.85 -2.72 -8.43
N ARG A 86 -7.90 -3.45 -9.55
CA ARG A 86 -9.14 -3.63 -10.31
C ARG A 86 -9.23 -5.03 -10.91
N MET A 87 -10.44 -5.43 -11.30
CA MET A 87 -10.67 -6.60 -12.17
C MET A 87 -10.48 -6.19 -13.62
N ALA A 88 -9.97 -7.11 -14.44
CA ALA A 88 -9.91 -6.92 -15.89
C ALA A 88 -11.31 -7.10 -16.48
N GLN A 89 -11.75 -6.20 -17.36
CA GLN A 89 -12.98 -6.35 -18.15
C GLN A 89 -12.69 -7.00 -19.51
N VAL A 90 -11.49 -6.76 -20.04
CA VAL A 90 -11.05 -7.36 -21.30
C VAL A 90 -9.67 -8.01 -21.14
N PRO A 91 -9.31 -8.99 -21.97
CA PRO A 91 -7.97 -9.59 -21.96
C PRO A 91 -6.88 -8.53 -22.09
N LYS A 92 -5.79 -8.69 -21.34
CA LYS A 92 -4.62 -7.79 -21.31
C LYS A 92 -4.82 -6.45 -20.60
N ASP A 93 -5.97 -6.19 -19.97
CA ASP A 93 -6.14 -5.03 -19.14
C ASP A 93 -5.13 -4.97 -17.99
N ARG A 94 -4.62 -3.78 -17.74
CA ARG A 94 -3.75 -3.53 -16.59
C ARG A 94 -4.57 -3.48 -15.31
N VAL A 95 -4.40 -4.46 -14.44
CA VAL A 95 -5.12 -4.59 -13.16
C VAL A 95 -4.35 -4.05 -11.97
N ASN A 96 -3.03 -3.90 -12.11
CA ASN A 96 -2.17 -3.39 -11.06
C ASN A 96 -2.09 -1.86 -11.11
N GLY A 97 -2.35 -1.24 -9.97
CA GLY A 97 -1.93 0.11 -9.67
C GLY A 97 -0.56 0.13 -8.99
N TYR A 98 -0.12 1.29 -8.56
CA TYR A 98 1.15 1.49 -7.87
C TYR A 98 0.95 2.35 -6.64
N VAL A 99 1.58 1.95 -5.52
CA VAL A 99 1.47 2.64 -4.22
C VAL A 99 2.85 2.89 -3.64
N ASP A 100 3.08 4.08 -3.09
CA ASP A 100 4.19 4.34 -2.18
C ASP A 100 3.83 3.85 -0.77
N PHE A 101 4.36 2.68 -0.40
CA PHE A 101 4.11 2.10 0.92
C PHE A 101 4.66 2.92 2.10
N ALA A 102 5.48 3.93 1.85
CA ALA A 102 5.88 4.87 2.90
C ALA A 102 4.73 5.79 3.35
N GLU A 103 3.71 5.93 2.50
CA GLU A 103 2.50 6.71 2.82
C GLU A 103 1.35 5.83 3.33
N MET A 104 1.55 4.51 3.41
CA MET A 104 0.58 3.60 4.04
C MET A 104 0.72 3.67 5.57
N GLU A 105 -0.37 3.91 6.24
CA GLU A 105 -0.48 3.87 7.69
C GLU A 105 -0.83 2.47 8.18
N GLU A 106 -1.87 1.88 7.59
CA GLU A 106 -2.45 0.64 8.07
C GLU A 106 -3.06 -0.18 6.92
N LEU A 107 -3.08 -1.50 7.09
CA LEU A 107 -3.84 -2.43 6.26
C LEU A 107 -5.14 -2.77 7.00
N VAL A 108 -6.28 -2.45 6.39
CA VAL A 108 -7.61 -2.64 7.00
C VAL A 108 -8.36 -3.69 6.19
N LYS A 109 -8.86 -4.73 6.86
CA LYS A 109 -9.80 -5.69 6.28
C LYS A 109 -11.17 -5.44 6.86
N GLN A 110 -12.15 -5.13 6.02
CA GLN A 110 -13.53 -4.88 6.43
C GLN A 110 -14.46 -5.53 5.39
N ASP A 111 -15.45 -6.30 5.84
CA ASP A 111 -16.44 -6.99 5.01
C ASP A 111 -15.81 -7.83 3.87
N GLY A 112 -14.72 -8.54 4.18
CA GLY A 112 -13.97 -9.33 3.21
C GLY A 112 -13.11 -8.52 2.23
N MET A 113 -13.23 -7.20 2.21
CA MET A 113 -12.48 -6.29 1.36
C MET A 113 -11.23 -5.77 2.07
N LEU A 114 -10.13 -5.68 1.31
CA LEU A 114 -8.86 -5.17 1.80
C LEU A 114 -8.65 -3.73 1.31
N SER A 115 -8.24 -2.86 2.21
CA SER A 115 -7.91 -1.47 1.89
C SER A 115 -6.64 -1.01 2.59
N LEU A 116 -5.90 -0.12 1.92
CA LEU A 116 -4.75 0.58 2.49
C LEU A 116 -5.24 1.91 3.05
N ARG A 117 -5.11 2.11 4.37
CA ARG A 117 -5.27 3.44 4.95
C ARG A 117 -4.00 4.22 4.69
N LEU A 118 -4.14 5.33 4.00
CA LEU A 118 -3.05 6.26 3.72
C LEU A 118 -2.91 7.29 4.85
N LYS A 119 -1.76 7.91 4.99
CA LYS A 119 -1.51 8.98 5.97
C LYS A 119 -2.40 10.21 5.78
N SER A 120 -2.95 10.39 4.59
CA SER A 120 -3.98 11.39 4.29
C SER A 120 -5.34 11.06 4.90
N GLY A 121 -5.51 9.89 5.55
CA GLY A 121 -6.76 9.40 6.10
C GLY A 121 -7.64 8.62 5.11
N HIS A 122 -7.34 8.70 3.82
CA HIS A 122 -8.12 8.00 2.79
C HIS A 122 -7.86 6.50 2.77
N LYS A 123 -8.88 5.72 2.39
CA LYS A 123 -8.81 4.27 2.22
C LYS A 123 -8.73 3.94 0.72
N LEU A 124 -7.62 3.36 0.29
CA LEU A 124 -7.41 2.88 -1.08
C LEU A 124 -7.74 1.39 -1.13
N MET A 125 -8.82 1.01 -1.80
CA MET A 125 -9.21 -0.38 -1.96
C MET A 125 -8.23 -1.14 -2.84
N VAL A 126 -7.92 -2.38 -2.45
CA VAL A 126 -7.04 -3.29 -3.19
C VAL A 126 -7.69 -4.67 -3.33
N LEU A 127 -7.40 -5.34 -4.45
CA LEU A 127 -7.91 -6.69 -4.77
C LEU A 127 -6.81 -7.76 -4.61
N ALA A 128 -5.71 -7.40 -4.00
CA ALA A 128 -4.63 -8.32 -3.68
C ALA A 128 -4.88 -8.97 -2.30
N ALA A 129 -4.36 -10.18 -2.10
CA ALA A 129 -4.33 -10.80 -0.77
C ALA A 129 -3.41 -10.00 0.18
N ALA A 130 -3.67 -10.08 1.48
CA ALA A 130 -2.91 -9.35 2.50
C ALA A 130 -1.41 -9.66 2.45
N GLU A 131 -1.06 -10.93 2.24
CA GLU A 131 0.32 -11.40 2.13
C GLU A 131 1.04 -10.75 0.93
N THR A 132 0.33 -10.57 -0.20
CA THR A 132 0.87 -9.90 -1.39
C THR A 132 1.14 -8.43 -1.11
N VAL A 133 0.28 -7.76 -0.36
CA VAL A 133 0.45 -6.36 0.05
C VAL A 133 1.62 -6.21 1.01
N LEU A 134 1.73 -7.09 2.00
CA LEU A 134 2.83 -7.10 2.97
C LEU A 134 4.17 -7.38 2.28
N LEU A 135 4.21 -8.31 1.33
CA LEU A 135 5.38 -8.54 0.49
C LEU A 135 5.76 -7.30 -0.34
N GLY A 136 4.77 -6.57 -0.89
CA GLY A 136 4.98 -5.29 -1.56
C GLY A 136 5.64 -4.25 -0.64
N ARG A 137 5.18 -4.16 0.62
CA ARG A 137 5.76 -3.28 1.64
C ARG A 137 7.20 -3.67 1.97
N GLU A 138 7.48 -4.96 2.10
CA GLU A 138 8.83 -5.48 2.35
C GLU A 138 9.78 -5.15 1.19
N MET A 139 9.36 -5.39 -0.05
CA MET A 139 10.12 -5.00 -1.25
C MET A 139 10.41 -3.50 -1.27
N SER A 140 9.45 -2.65 -0.90
CA SER A 140 9.65 -1.21 -0.78
C SER A 140 10.74 -0.89 0.25
N CYS A 141 10.70 -1.52 1.42
CA CYS A 141 11.70 -1.32 2.47
C CYS A 141 13.10 -1.78 2.01
N LYS A 142 13.21 -2.97 1.37
CA LYS A 142 14.46 -3.51 0.84
C LYS A 142 15.07 -2.56 -0.19
N LEU A 143 14.24 -2.07 -1.12
CA LEU A 143 14.69 -1.16 -2.17
C LEU A 143 15.13 0.20 -1.60
N ARG A 144 14.40 0.76 -0.64
CA ARG A 144 14.78 2.01 0.04
C ARG A 144 16.11 1.89 0.77
N ARG A 145 16.37 0.78 1.45
CA ARG A 145 17.67 0.52 2.09
C ARG A 145 18.80 0.46 1.07
N PHE A 146 18.57 -0.20 -0.06
CA PHE A 146 19.54 -0.27 -1.15
C PHE A 146 19.86 1.12 -1.74
N LEU A 147 18.87 2.00 -1.84
CA LEU A 147 19.03 3.37 -2.32
C LEU A 147 19.71 4.30 -1.28
N GLY A 148 20.07 3.78 -0.12
CA GLY A 148 20.66 4.58 0.96
C GLY A 148 19.67 5.53 1.63
N CYS A 149 18.37 5.35 1.40
CA CYS A 149 17.34 6.15 2.02
C CYS A 149 17.38 5.94 3.53
N LYS A 150 17.73 6.99 4.29
CA LYS A 150 17.66 6.94 5.74
C LYS A 150 16.20 6.73 6.16
N PRO A 151 15.91 5.83 7.12
CA PRO A 151 14.56 5.71 7.64
C PRO A 151 14.13 7.07 8.15
N LYS A 152 13.01 7.59 7.63
CA LYS A 152 12.44 8.84 8.16
C LYS A 152 12.21 8.60 9.66
N LYS A 153 12.85 9.37 10.52
CA LYS A 153 12.59 9.34 11.97
C LYS A 153 11.09 9.54 12.14
N LYS A 154 10.42 8.58 12.75
CA LYS A 154 9.00 8.72 13.10
C LYS A 154 8.88 9.95 13.98
N ARG A 155 7.94 10.84 13.68
CA ARG A 155 7.66 11.98 14.55
C ARG A 155 7.30 11.46 15.94
N PRO A 156 7.65 12.14 17.02
CA PRO A 156 7.30 11.71 18.38
C PRO A 156 5.80 11.38 18.51
N ALA A 157 4.94 12.18 17.88
CA ALA A 157 3.49 11.93 17.83
C ALA A 157 3.09 10.61 17.15
N ASP A 158 3.82 10.19 16.11
CA ASP A 158 3.58 8.92 15.40
C ASP A 158 4.04 7.73 16.23
N GLN A 159 5.12 7.90 16.99
CA GLN A 159 5.61 6.90 17.96
C GLN A 159 4.63 6.70 19.12
N LEU A 160 4.10 7.77 19.66
CA LEU A 160 3.08 7.73 20.73
C LEU A 160 1.81 7.04 20.26
N ARG A 161 1.33 7.37 19.05
CA ARG A 161 0.14 6.72 18.46
C ARG A 161 0.34 5.22 18.22
N GLU A 162 1.53 4.82 17.80
CA GLU A 162 1.85 3.42 17.58
C GLU A 162 1.95 2.64 18.90
N GLN A 163 2.55 3.24 19.93
CA GLN A 163 2.59 2.69 21.28
C GLN A 163 1.19 2.56 21.90
N ALA A 164 0.35 3.57 21.75
CA ALA A 164 -1.05 3.52 22.21
C ALA A 164 -1.84 2.42 21.48
N ARG A 165 -1.63 2.24 20.16
CA ARG A 165 -2.27 1.16 19.39
C ARG A 165 -1.77 -0.23 19.79
N MET A 166 -0.47 -0.38 20.07
CA MET A 166 0.07 -1.64 20.56
C MET A 166 -0.48 -1.97 21.95
N GLY A 167 -0.59 -0.98 22.84
CA GLY A 167 -1.19 -1.13 24.16
C GLY A 167 -2.68 -1.53 24.08
N SER A 168 -3.45 -0.88 23.19
CA SER A 168 -4.87 -1.24 23.00
C SER A 168 -5.06 -2.65 22.41
N ARG A 169 -4.18 -3.10 21.49
CA ARG A 169 -4.21 -4.47 20.97
C ARG A 169 -3.90 -5.50 22.03
N LEU A 170 -2.87 -5.25 22.86
CA LEU A 170 -2.53 -6.13 23.99
C LEU A 170 -3.68 -6.22 24.99
N LEU A 171 -4.33 -5.11 25.33
CA LEU A 171 -5.50 -5.10 26.22
C LEU A 171 -6.67 -5.90 25.62
N LEU A 172 -6.98 -5.75 24.33
CA LEU A 172 -8.02 -6.54 23.66
C LEU A 172 -7.71 -8.05 23.72
N THR A 173 -6.49 -8.44 23.38
CA THR A 173 -6.07 -9.86 23.42
C THR A 173 -6.14 -10.43 24.81
N VAL A 174 -5.72 -9.67 25.85
CA VAL A 174 -5.84 -10.10 27.26
C VAL A 174 -7.30 -10.22 27.69
N THR A 175 -8.16 -9.29 27.29
CA THR A 175 -9.60 -9.37 27.59
C THR A 175 -10.25 -10.58 26.94
N GLU A 176 -9.92 -10.88 25.68
CA GLU A 176 -10.40 -12.07 24.97
C GLU A 176 -9.92 -13.37 25.63
N MET A 177 -8.65 -13.42 26.07
CA MET A 177 -8.12 -14.58 26.81
C MET A 177 -8.81 -14.76 28.15
N ILE A 178 -9.08 -13.69 28.89
CA ILE A 178 -9.79 -13.75 30.18
C ILE A 178 -11.22 -14.25 29.96
N ALA A 179 -11.92 -13.75 28.93
CA ALA A 179 -13.27 -14.19 28.59
C ALA A 179 -13.30 -15.70 28.25
N ALA A 180 -12.35 -16.18 27.43
CA ALA A 180 -12.25 -17.60 27.10
C ALA A 180 -11.96 -18.50 28.33
N ILE A 181 -11.12 -18.04 29.26
CA ILE A 181 -10.87 -18.76 30.53
C ILE A 181 -12.13 -18.80 31.40
N TYR A 182 -12.88 -17.68 31.47
CA TYR A 182 -14.13 -17.62 32.20
C TYR A 182 -15.17 -18.60 31.65
N GLU A 183 -15.33 -18.66 30.31
CA GLU A 183 -16.23 -19.64 29.67
C GLU A 183 -15.84 -21.08 30.00
N GLN A 184 -14.55 -21.43 29.91
CA GLN A 184 -14.07 -22.77 30.25
C GLN A 184 -14.30 -23.16 31.75
N VAL A 185 -14.16 -22.19 32.65
CA VAL A 185 -14.41 -22.43 34.09
C VAL A 185 -15.90 -22.59 34.37
N CYS A 186 -16.78 -21.79 33.73
CA CYS A 186 -18.21 -21.92 33.86
C CYS A 186 -18.75 -23.24 33.30
N GLU A 187 -18.26 -23.71 32.16
CA GLU A 187 -18.65 -25.00 31.57
C GLU A 187 -18.29 -26.17 32.51
N LYS A 188 -17.08 -26.16 33.07
CA LYS A 188 -16.66 -27.21 34.04
C LYS A 188 -17.42 -27.20 35.36
N THR A 189 -17.94 -26.04 35.78
CA THR A 189 -18.74 -25.97 37.03
C THR A 189 -20.18 -26.46 36.85
N VAL A 190 -20.68 -26.52 35.62
CA VAL A 190 -22.02 -27.05 35.29
C VAL A 190 -21.99 -28.57 35.18
N GLU A 191 -20.89 -29.20 34.80
CA GLU A 191 -20.73 -30.68 34.73
C GLU A 191 -20.60 -31.35 36.10
N TYR A 192 -20.37 -30.61 37.19
CA TYR A 192 -20.22 -31.15 38.54
C TYR A 192 -21.49 -30.97 39.44
N ARG A 193 -22.63 -30.66 38.85
CA ARG A 193 -23.94 -30.63 39.52
C ARG A 193 -24.90 -31.63 38.90
#